data_39e2d0bee2ecd5d028d2ee206639bfee
#
_entry.id   39e2d0bee2ecd5d028d2ee206639bfee
#
_cell.length_a   1.000
_cell.length_b   1.000
_cell.length_c   1.000
_cell.angle_alpha   90.00
_cell.angle_beta   90.00
_cell.angle_gamma   90.00
#
_symmetry.space_group_name_H-M   'P 1'
#
loop_
_entity.id
_entity.type
_entity.pdbx_description
1 polymer ?
#
loop_
_entity_poly.entity_id
_entity_poly.type
_entity_poly.pdbx_seq_one_letter_code
_entity_poly.pdbx_strand_id
1 'polypeptide(L)'
;MAHASRLVKPAEQRLIRLEVLRTQRLSPHWARVTLGGGEIDRFAPMGYDQWFRLFLPVGGDAGLERIPAKANKLIGYLRFLRIPEGERPVMRNYSVRAYRPATDAGGAEIDVDFVLHGSAHDGTAGPASSWAETCAPGESVVIIDEGIAFNPERGVRNVLLVADETGLPAAAGVSTLVSAIRA
;
A
#
# COMPACT_ATOMS: atom_id res chain seq x y z
N MET A 1 -30.46 -6.68 -6.72
CA MET A 1 -29.67 -5.66 -7.44
C MET A 1 -28.27 -5.69 -6.87
N ALA A 2 -27.27 -5.98 -7.67
CA ALA A 2 -25.88 -5.95 -7.19
C ALA A 2 -25.50 -4.48 -6.96
N HIS A 3 -25.29 -4.10 -5.70
CA HIS A 3 -24.76 -2.79 -5.38
C HIS A 3 -23.31 -2.73 -5.91
N ALA A 4 -23.07 -1.88 -6.91
CA ALA A 4 -21.74 -1.60 -7.34
C ALA A 4 -20.97 -1.01 -6.14
N SER A 5 -19.87 -1.65 -5.77
CA SER A 5 -18.94 -1.11 -4.78
C SER A 5 -18.62 0.34 -5.16
N ARG A 6 -19.01 1.31 -4.34
CA ARG A 6 -18.74 2.73 -4.58
C ARG A 6 -17.33 3.04 -4.13
N LEU A 7 -16.37 2.62 -4.93
CA LEU A 7 -14.98 2.97 -4.72
C LEU A 7 -14.82 4.50 -4.69
N VAL A 8 -14.42 5.04 -3.56
CA VAL A 8 -14.14 6.47 -3.41
C VAL A 8 -12.67 6.69 -3.72
N LYS A 9 -12.41 7.40 -4.80
CA LYS A 9 -11.05 7.72 -5.25
C LYS A 9 -10.52 8.97 -4.53
N PRO A 10 -9.20 9.08 -4.33
CA PRO A 10 -8.61 10.34 -3.90
C PRO A 10 -8.86 11.43 -4.95
N ALA A 11 -8.85 12.69 -4.52
CA ALA A 11 -9.05 13.85 -5.41
C ALA A 11 -8.06 13.86 -6.56
N GLU A 12 -6.83 13.44 -6.30
CA GLU A 12 -5.78 13.33 -7.31
C GLU A 12 -5.14 11.94 -7.23
N GLN A 13 -5.13 11.25 -8.37
CA GLN A 13 -4.39 9.99 -8.54
C GLN A 13 -3.09 10.27 -9.29
N ARG A 14 -1.98 10.24 -8.58
CA ARG A 14 -0.63 10.44 -9.12
C ARG A 14 0.34 9.41 -8.56
N LEU A 15 1.51 9.30 -9.18
CA LEU A 15 2.65 8.63 -8.60
C LEU A 15 3.13 9.44 -7.41
N ILE A 16 3.41 8.78 -6.30
CA ILE A 16 3.99 9.37 -5.09
C ILE A 16 5.23 8.56 -4.76
N ARG A 17 6.41 9.18 -4.85
CA ARG A 17 7.67 8.56 -4.45
C ARG A 17 7.83 8.68 -2.94
N LEU A 18 8.11 7.56 -2.31
CA LEU A 18 8.35 7.44 -0.87
C LEU A 18 9.65 6.71 -0.62
N GLU A 19 10.12 6.77 0.61
CA GLU A 19 11.30 6.06 1.09
C GLU A 19 10.92 5.12 2.23
N VAL A 20 11.63 4.02 2.34
CA VAL A 20 11.60 3.17 3.53
C VAL A 20 12.24 3.95 4.68
N LEU A 21 11.49 4.18 5.74
CA LEU A 21 12.01 4.81 6.97
C LEU A 21 12.54 3.77 7.95
N ARG A 22 11.81 2.66 8.10
CA ARG A 22 12.18 1.54 8.98
C ARG A 22 11.41 0.29 8.62
N THR A 23 11.93 -0.84 9.08
CA THR A 23 11.30 -2.15 8.99
C THR A 23 11.18 -2.74 10.38
N GLN A 24 10.13 -3.54 10.60
CA GLN A 24 9.89 -4.25 11.85
C GLN A 24 9.35 -5.65 11.57
N ARG A 25 10.03 -6.68 12.07
CA ARG A 25 9.48 -8.03 12.09
C ARG A 25 8.43 -8.13 13.21
N LEU A 26 7.17 -8.35 12.83
CA LEU A 26 6.06 -8.46 13.79
C LEU A 26 5.89 -9.90 14.28
N SER A 27 6.13 -10.87 13.40
CA SER A 27 6.08 -12.31 13.71
C SER A 27 6.87 -13.09 12.65
N PRO A 28 7.00 -14.42 12.74
CA PRO A 28 7.61 -15.21 11.68
C PRO A 28 6.99 -15.02 10.30
N HIS A 29 5.71 -14.62 10.23
CA HIS A 29 4.95 -14.51 8.98
C HIS A 29 4.52 -13.08 8.65
N TRP A 30 5.00 -12.07 9.41
CA TRP A 30 4.60 -10.68 9.21
C TRP A 30 5.77 -9.72 9.36
N ALA A 31 5.90 -8.81 8.41
CA ALA A 31 6.78 -7.64 8.52
C ALA A 31 5.97 -6.37 8.32
N ARG A 32 6.34 -5.31 9.02
CA ARG A 32 5.87 -3.95 8.81
C ARG A 32 6.97 -3.13 8.20
N VAL A 33 6.66 -2.45 7.10
CA VAL A 33 7.52 -1.43 6.51
C VAL A 33 6.85 -0.08 6.71
N THR A 34 7.58 0.86 7.28
CA THR A 34 7.12 2.24 7.40
C THR A 34 7.71 3.05 6.26
N LEU A 35 6.84 3.68 5.50
CA LEU A 35 7.17 4.53 4.36
C LEU A 35 6.93 6.00 4.73
N GLY A 36 7.74 6.90 4.18
CA GLY A 36 7.61 8.34 4.36
C GLY A 36 8.62 9.08 3.49
N GLY A 37 8.98 10.31 3.87
CA GLY A 37 9.92 11.11 3.08
C GLY A 37 9.42 11.39 1.65
N GLY A 38 10.34 11.78 0.77
CA GLY A 38 10.03 12.01 -0.63
C GLY A 38 8.84 12.94 -0.85
N GLU A 39 7.78 12.40 -1.45
CA GLU A 39 6.57 13.16 -1.78
C GLU A 39 5.39 12.82 -0.85
N ILE A 40 5.62 12.38 0.40
CA ILE A 40 4.57 11.97 1.34
C ILE A 40 3.48 13.02 1.56
N ASP A 41 3.78 14.31 1.45
CA ASP A 41 2.84 15.40 1.59
C ASP A 41 1.74 15.40 0.52
N ARG A 42 1.94 14.65 -0.56
CA ARG A 42 0.93 14.44 -1.61
C ARG A 42 -0.05 13.32 -1.31
N PHE A 43 0.21 12.53 -0.26
CA PHE A 43 -0.68 11.47 0.17
C PHE A 43 -1.81 12.06 1.02
N ALA A 44 -3.06 11.80 0.62
CA ALA A 44 -4.24 12.23 1.36
C ALA A 44 -4.82 11.05 2.16
N PRO A 45 -4.71 11.02 3.50
CA PRO A 45 -5.26 9.94 4.30
C PRO A 45 -6.80 9.96 4.24
N MET A 46 -7.39 8.84 3.84
CA MET A 46 -8.84 8.65 3.74
C MET A 46 -9.37 7.70 4.84
N GLY A 47 -8.48 7.01 5.52
CA GLY A 47 -8.81 6.05 6.58
C GLY A 47 -9.40 4.74 6.05
N TYR A 48 -10.13 4.02 6.91
CA TYR A 48 -10.83 2.77 6.58
C TYR A 48 -9.91 1.68 6.00
N ASP A 49 -10.27 1.20 4.80
CA ASP A 49 -9.55 0.24 3.99
C ASP A 49 -8.77 0.90 2.86
N GLN A 50 -8.31 2.14 3.04
CA GLN A 50 -7.53 2.84 2.01
C GLN A 50 -6.39 1.95 1.50
N TRP A 51 -6.32 1.81 0.18
CA TRP A 51 -5.36 0.95 -0.47
C TRP A 51 -4.67 1.65 -1.64
N PHE A 52 -3.52 1.13 -2.01
CA PHE A 52 -2.69 1.68 -3.07
C PHE A 52 -1.97 0.57 -3.84
N ARG A 53 -1.53 0.90 -5.05
CA ARG A 53 -0.58 0.09 -5.80
C ARG A 53 0.82 0.49 -5.37
N LEU A 54 1.56 -0.48 -4.87
CA LEU A 54 2.96 -0.33 -4.48
C LEU A 54 3.84 -0.88 -5.60
N PHE A 55 4.81 -0.07 -6.03
CA PHE A 55 5.83 -0.43 -7.00
C PHE A 55 7.17 -0.56 -6.27
N LEU A 56 7.67 -1.77 -6.22
CA LEU A 56 8.94 -2.12 -5.59
C LEU A 56 10.06 -2.12 -6.63
N PRO A 57 11.24 -1.60 -6.30
CA PRO A 57 12.37 -1.57 -7.24
C PRO A 57 12.83 -2.99 -7.60
N VAL A 58 13.35 -3.14 -8.82
CA VAL A 58 14.04 -4.33 -9.28
C VAL A 58 15.40 -3.88 -9.82
N GLY A 59 16.49 -4.31 -9.19
CA GLY A 59 17.83 -3.93 -9.59
C GLY A 59 18.17 -2.44 -9.39
N GLY A 60 17.43 -1.75 -8.50
CA GLY A 60 17.62 -0.33 -8.19
C GLY A 60 16.51 0.59 -8.73
N ASP A 61 16.66 1.89 -8.54
CA ASP A 61 15.61 2.91 -8.74
C ASP A 61 15.26 3.22 -10.20
N ALA A 62 16.12 2.87 -11.15
CA ALA A 62 15.94 3.22 -12.57
C ALA A 62 14.59 2.74 -13.15
N GLY A 63 14.09 1.60 -12.69
CA GLY A 63 12.78 1.09 -13.07
C GLY A 63 11.61 1.92 -12.56
N LEU A 64 11.75 2.50 -11.36
CA LEU A 64 10.72 3.34 -10.76
C LEU A 64 10.48 4.63 -11.56
N GLU A 65 11.52 5.18 -12.18
CA GLU A 65 11.43 6.39 -13.01
C GLU A 65 10.69 6.17 -14.33
N ARG A 66 10.61 4.91 -14.77
CA ARG A 66 9.91 4.52 -16.01
C ARG A 66 8.42 4.24 -15.83
N ILE A 67 7.91 4.29 -14.59
CA ILE A 67 6.50 4.04 -14.31
C ILE A 67 5.67 5.14 -14.98
N PRO A 68 4.70 4.78 -15.86
CA PRO A 68 3.82 5.77 -16.47
C PRO A 68 2.95 6.47 -15.43
N ALA A 69 2.78 7.78 -15.51
CA ALA A 69 2.03 8.60 -14.55
C ALA A 69 0.59 8.09 -14.29
N LYS A 70 0.01 7.34 -15.21
CA LYS A 70 -1.34 6.72 -15.10
C LYS A 70 -1.27 5.19 -15.19
N ALA A 71 -0.28 4.56 -14.53
CA ALA A 71 -0.10 3.11 -14.56
C ALA A 71 -1.32 2.32 -14.02
N ASN A 72 -2.21 2.96 -13.27
CA ASN A 72 -3.47 2.40 -12.80
C ASN A 72 -4.61 2.43 -13.85
N LYS A 73 -4.41 3.05 -15.01
CA LYS A 73 -5.34 3.05 -16.15
C LYS A 73 -4.86 2.09 -17.23
N LEU A 74 -5.77 1.56 -18.04
CA LEU A 74 -5.46 0.52 -19.03
C LEU A 74 -4.25 0.85 -19.92
N ILE A 75 -4.24 2.03 -20.55
CA ILE A 75 -3.15 2.43 -21.44
C ILE A 75 -1.83 2.59 -20.68
N GLY A 76 -1.88 3.20 -19.48
CA GLY A 76 -0.71 3.33 -18.62
C GLY A 76 -0.20 1.97 -18.15
N TYR A 77 -1.09 1.05 -17.80
CA TYR A 77 -0.72 -0.32 -17.43
C TYR A 77 -0.08 -1.07 -18.59
N LEU A 78 -0.60 -0.96 -19.81
CA LEU A 78 0.03 -1.55 -21.01
C LEU A 78 1.41 -0.97 -21.29
N ARG A 79 1.63 0.33 -21.04
CA ARG A 79 2.96 0.95 -21.11
C ARG A 79 3.90 0.44 -20.03
N PHE A 80 3.39 0.29 -18.80
CA PHE A 80 4.13 -0.31 -17.68
C PHE A 80 4.63 -1.73 -18.04
N LEU A 81 3.79 -2.56 -18.65
CA LEU A 81 4.15 -3.91 -19.07
C LEU A 81 5.23 -3.95 -20.16
N ARG A 82 5.48 -2.84 -20.88
CA ARG A 82 6.54 -2.72 -21.87
C ARG A 82 7.91 -2.41 -21.26
N ILE A 83 7.99 -2.08 -19.97
CA ILE A 83 9.28 -1.96 -19.28
C ILE A 83 9.93 -3.34 -19.30
N PRO A 84 11.22 -3.46 -19.68
CA PRO A 84 11.93 -4.74 -19.68
C PRO A 84 11.79 -5.48 -18.34
N GLU A 85 11.61 -6.79 -18.37
CA GLU A 85 11.28 -7.59 -17.19
C GLU A 85 12.32 -7.43 -16.07
N GLY A 86 13.61 -7.37 -16.41
CA GLY A 86 14.70 -7.17 -15.44
C GLY A 86 14.77 -5.78 -14.79
N GLU A 87 14.00 -4.80 -15.32
CA GLU A 87 13.95 -3.42 -14.83
C GLU A 87 12.54 -3.03 -14.36
N ARG A 88 11.54 -3.82 -14.72
CA ARG A 88 10.14 -3.52 -14.41
C ARG A 88 9.87 -3.70 -12.92
N PRO A 89 9.45 -2.63 -12.21
CA PRO A 89 9.10 -2.73 -10.81
C PRO A 89 8.05 -3.80 -10.53
N VAL A 90 8.16 -4.47 -9.41
CA VAL A 90 7.12 -5.39 -8.94
C VAL A 90 5.94 -4.56 -8.44
N MET A 91 4.76 -4.74 -9.04
CA MET A 91 3.54 -4.05 -8.62
C MET A 91 2.66 -4.98 -7.78
N ARG A 92 2.26 -4.53 -6.59
CA ARG A 92 1.33 -5.24 -5.69
C ARG A 92 0.37 -4.24 -5.05
N ASN A 93 -0.78 -4.74 -4.60
CA ASN A 93 -1.77 -3.94 -3.89
C ASN A 93 -1.55 -4.13 -2.39
N TYR A 94 -1.56 -3.01 -1.65
CA TYR A 94 -1.47 -2.99 -0.19
C TYR A 94 -2.46 -2.01 0.40
N SER A 95 -2.91 -2.29 1.63
CA SER A 95 -3.72 -1.38 2.41
C SER A 95 -2.85 -0.55 3.34
N VAL A 96 -3.28 0.67 3.60
CA VAL A 96 -2.72 1.51 4.65
C VAL A 96 -3.05 0.88 6.01
N ARG A 97 -2.04 0.37 6.71
CA ARG A 97 -2.25 -0.18 8.06
C ARG A 97 -2.42 0.92 9.10
N ALA A 98 -1.64 1.97 8.98
CA ALA A 98 -1.74 3.18 9.79
C ALA A 98 -1.14 4.37 9.03
N TYR A 99 -1.66 5.55 9.30
CA TYR A 99 -1.10 6.83 8.88
C TYR A 99 -0.82 7.69 10.09
N ARG A 100 0.34 8.29 10.15
CA ARG A 100 0.73 9.28 11.14
C ARG A 100 1.02 10.60 10.44
N PRO A 101 0.32 11.69 10.80
CA PRO A 101 0.59 13.00 10.21
C PRO A 101 1.98 13.51 10.61
N ALA A 102 2.51 14.44 9.84
CA ALA A 102 3.73 15.16 10.20
C ALA A 102 3.55 15.91 11.53
N THR A 103 4.62 15.97 12.31
CA THR A 103 4.71 16.70 13.57
C THR A 103 6.01 17.51 13.57
N ASP A 104 6.21 18.33 14.59
CA ASP A 104 7.48 19.06 14.77
C ASP A 104 8.70 18.12 14.91
N ALA A 105 8.46 16.87 15.30
CA ALA A 105 9.51 15.85 15.49
C ALA A 105 9.82 15.02 14.21
N GLY A 106 8.96 15.07 13.18
CA GLY A 106 9.17 14.27 11.97
C GLY A 106 8.07 14.42 10.92
N GLY A 107 8.38 13.96 9.71
CA GLY A 107 7.44 13.94 8.59
C GLY A 107 6.30 12.94 8.76
N ALA A 108 5.33 12.99 7.85
CA ALA A 108 4.24 12.01 7.83
C ALA A 108 4.76 10.61 7.49
N GLU A 109 4.06 9.58 7.98
CA GLU A 109 4.42 8.18 7.82
C GLU A 109 3.23 7.30 7.47
N ILE A 110 3.46 6.27 6.67
CA ILE A 110 2.51 5.20 6.34
C ILE A 110 3.09 3.86 6.76
N ASP A 111 2.36 3.10 7.56
CA ASP A 111 2.68 1.70 7.84
C ASP A 111 2.00 0.79 6.82
N VAL A 112 2.75 -0.17 6.32
CA VAL A 112 2.32 -1.22 5.41
C VAL A 112 2.71 -2.57 5.99
N ASP A 113 1.74 -3.46 6.15
CA ASP A 113 1.98 -4.81 6.67
C ASP A 113 2.10 -5.80 5.51
N PHE A 114 3.16 -6.59 5.52
CA PHE A 114 3.47 -7.63 4.55
C PHE A 114 3.30 -9.01 5.18
N VAL A 115 2.52 -9.85 4.52
CA VAL A 115 2.50 -11.28 4.83
C VAL A 115 3.73 -11.92 4.20
N LEU A 116 4.49 -12.65 4.97
CA LEU A 116 5.71 -13.30 4.55
C LEU A 116 5.43 -14.78 4.27
N HIS A 117 5.61 -15.16 3.02
CA HIS A 117 5.45 -16.54 2.54
C HIS A 117 6.77 -17.03 1.95
N GLY A 118 7.17 -18.25 2.31
CA GLY A 118 8.44 -18.81 1.86
C GLY A 118 9.63 -18.13 2.53
N SER A 119 10.80 -18.26 1.94
CA SER A 119 12.05 -17.67 2.40
C SER A 119 12.77 -16.99 1.25
N ALA A 120 13.28 -15.79 1.48
CA ALA A 120 14.16 -15.10 0.53
C ALA A 120 15.48 -15.86 0.31
N HIS A 121 15.94 -16.63 1.33
CA HIS A 121 17.20 -17.37 1.27
C HIS A 121 17.16 -18.58 0.34
N ASP A 122 16.02 -19.25 0.23
CA ASP A 122 15.86 -20.45 -0.61
C ASP A 122 15.09 -20.17 -1.91
N GLY A 123 14.72 -18.90 -2.16
CA GLY A 123 14.03 -18.49 -3.37
C GLY A 123 12.55 -18.87 -3.43
N THR A 124 11.96 -19.36 -2.34
CA THR A 124 10.54 -19.73 -2.30
C THR A 124 9.62 -18.54 -1.98
N ALA A 125 10.17 -17.43 -1.46
CA ALA A 125 9.42 -16.22 -1.20
C ALA A 125 9.04 -15.49 -2.51
N GLY A 126 7.84 -14.95 -2.54
CA GLY A 126 7.43 -14.05 -3.61
C GLY A 126 8.21 -12.72 -3.57
N PRO A 127 8.31 -11.97 -4.69
CA PRO A 127 9.14 -10.77 -4.78
C PRO A 127 8.86 -9.72 -3.70
N ALA A 128 7.59 -9.51 -3.33
CA ALA A 128 7.24 -8.53 -2.31
C ALA A 128 7.56 -9.02 -0.89
N SER A 129 7.42 -10.32 -0.63
CA SER A 129 7.84 -10.93 0.64
C SER A 129 9.36 -10.83 0.80
N SER A 130 10.13 -11.19 -0.25
CA SER A 130 11.58 -11.06 -0.25
C SER A 130 12.03 -9.61 -0.03
N TRP A 131 11.39 -8.65 -0.72
CA TRP A 131 11.72 -7.23 -0.53
C TRP A 131 11.43 -6.77 0.89
N ALA A 132 10.29 -7.11 1.47
CA ALA A 132 9.93 -6.70 2.83
C ALA A 132 10.87 -7.29 3.90
N GLU A 133 11.53 -8.43 3.62
CA GLU A 133 12.54 -9.03 4.50
C GLU A 133 13.92 -8.37 4.38
N THR A 134 14.23 -7.76 3.24
CA THR A 134 15.59 -7.30 2.92
C THR A 134 15.72 -5.79 2.74
N CYS A 135 14.61 -5.07 2.55
CA CYS A 135 14.66 -3.63 2.31
C CYS A 135 15.27 -2.86 3.47
N ALA A 136 15.99 -1.80 3.14
CA ALA A 136 16.71 -0.97 4.09
C ALA A 136 16.18 0.48 4.10
N PRO A 137 16.34 1.22 5.21
CA PRO A 137 16.05 2.64 5.25
C PRO A 137 16.74 3.41 4.12
N GLY A 138 16.01 4.32 3.49
CA GLY A 138 16.45 5.11 2.33
C GLY A 138 16.14 4.47 0.97
N GLU A 139 15.71 3.21 0.91
CA GLU A 139 15.27 2.63 -0.36
C GLU A 139 13.98 3.30 -0.87
N SER A 140 13.95 3.61 -2.16
CA SER A 140 12.80 4.25 -2.80
C SER A 140 11.73 3.22 -3.19
N VAL A 141 10.48 3.64 -3.04
CA VAL A 141 9.31 2.98 -3.62
C VAL A 141 8.40 4.02 -4.26
N VAL A 142 7.48 3.57 -5.09
CA VAL A 142 6.43 4.45 -5.66
C VAL A 142 5.07 3.87 -5.36
N ILE A 143 4.11 4.72 -5.03
CA ILE A 143 2.71 4.31 -4.85
C ILE A 143 1.77 5.07 -5.79
N ILE A 144 0.63 4.47 -6.09
CA ILE A 144 -0.56 5.15 -6.62
C ILE A 144 -1.72 4.87 -5.68
N ASP A 145 -2.23 5.90 -5.04
CA ASP A 145 -3.40 5.80 -4.17
C ASP A 145 -4.64 5.43 -4.98
N GLU A 146 -5.34 4.41 -4.55
CA GLU A 146 -6.55 3.91 -5.17
C GLU A 146 -7.81 4.25 -4.36
N GLY A 147 -7.66 4.83 -3.16
CA GLY A 147 -8.76 5.27 -2.31
C GLY A 147 -9.32 4.17 -1.43
N ILE A 148 -10.62 4.24 -1.13
CA ILE A 148 -11.33 3.32 -0.23
C ILE A 148 -12.44 2.58 -0.95
N ALA A 149 -12.67 1.33 -0.59
CA ALA A 149 -13.79 0.50 -1.07
C ALA A 149 -14.92 0.41 -0.04
N PHE A 150 -14.59 0.46 1.26
CA PHE A 150 -15.58 0.44 2.32
C PHE A 150 -16.31 1.80 2.40
N ASN A 151 -17.47 1.85 1.79
CA ASN A 151 -18.33 3.04 1.77
C ASN A 151 -19.80 2.60 1.95
N PRO A 152 -20.19 2.20 3.17
CA PRO A 152 -21.52 1.68 3.44
C PRO A 152 -22.58 2.78 3.27
N GLU A 153 -23.81 2.35 2.93
CA GLU A 153 -24.95 3.25 2.87
C GLU A 153 -25.29 3.81 4.25
N ARG A 154 -25.93 4.99 4.26
CA ARG A 154 -26.40 5.59 5.51
C ARG A 154 -27.40 4.65 6.21
N GLY A 155 -27.23 4.46 7.52
CA GLY A 155 -28.12 3.63 8.32
C GLY A 155 -27.68 2.18 8.49
N VAL A 156 -26.57 1.75 7.88
CA VAL A 156 -25.96 0.45 8.18
C VAL A 156 -25.53 0.43 9.63
N ARG A 157 -26.05 -0.54 10.42
CA ARG A 157 -25.77 -0.67 11.85
C ARG A 157 -24.86 -1.83 12.19
N ASN A 158 -24.79 -2.83 11.35
CA ASN A 158 -24.01 -4.03 11.56
C ASN A 158 -23.08 -4.25 10.37
N VAL A 159 -21.83 -4.58 10.66
CA VAL A 159 -20.80 -4.90 9.66
C VAL A 159 -20.21 -6.24 10.03
N LEU A 160 -20.17 -7.17 9.10
CA LEU A 160 -19.42 -8.41 9.19
C LEU A 160 -18.18 -8.26 8.31
N LEU A 161 -16.98 -8.40 8.90
CA LEU A 161 -15.71 -8.39 8.19
C LEU A 161 -15.20 -9.82 8.12
N VAL A 162 -14.91 -10.28 6.90
CA VAL A 162 -14.32 -11.60 6.64
C VAL A 162 -13.08 -11.34 5.80
N ALA A 163 -11.93 -11.80 6.27
CA ALA A 163 -10.65 -11.61 5.61
C ALA A 163 -9.73 -12.79 5.92
N ASP A 164 -8.88 -13.12 4.96
CA ASP A 164 -7.65 -13.88 5.23
C ASP A 164 -6.56 -12.96 5.79
N GLU A 165 -5.35 -13.48 5.98
CA GLU A 165 -4.23 -12.70 6.49
C GLU A 165 -3.92 -11.48 5.62
N THR A 166 -4.07 -11.57 4.31
CA THR A 166 -3.76 -10.45 3.39
C THR A 166 -4.76 -9.30 3.49
N GLY A 167 -5.99 -9.59 3.86
CA GLY A 167 -7.07 -8.62 4.09
C GLY A 167 -7.09 -8.01 5.49
N LEU A 168 -6.30 -8.55 6.43
CA LEU A 168 -6.31 -8.12 7.84
C LEU A 168 -6.01 -6.62 8.02
N PRO A 169 -5.06 -5.98 7.32
CA PRO A 169 -4.83 -4.54 7.46
C PRO A 169 -6.05 -3.69 7.11
N ALA A 170 -6.76 -4.03 6.03
CA ALA A 170 -8.00 -3.36 5.63
C ALA A 170 -9.13 -3.58 6.65
N ALA A 171 -9.33 -4.82 7.09
CA ALA A 171 -10.32 -5.15 8.11
C ALA A 171 -10.08 -4.40 9.43
N ALA A 172 -8.81 -4.27 9.85
CA ALA A 172 -8.43 -3.50 11.02
C ALA A 172 -8.77 -2.02 10.87
N GLY A 173 -8.51 -1.41 9.71
CA GLY A 173 -8.84 -0.01 9.42
C GLY A 173 -10.35 0.25 9.52
N VAL A 174 -11.16 -0.62 8.90
CA VAL A 174 -12.63 -0.53 8.97
C VAL A 174 -13.13 -0.72 10.39
N SER A 175 -12.58 -1.69 11.14
CA SER A 175 -12.98 -1.96 12.53
C SER A 175 -12.72 -0.77 13.46
N THR A 176 -11.59 -0.11 13.31
CA THR A 176 -11.24 1.09 14.09
C THR A 176 -12.28 2.19 13.91
N LEU A 177 -12.72 2.42 12.67
CA LEU A 177 -13.72 3.43 12.40
C LEU A 177 -15.10 3.07 12.98
N VAL A 178 -15.56 1.83 12.75
CA VAL A 178 -16.87 1.39 13.26
C VAL A 178 -16.93 1.53 14.79
N SER A 179 -15.82 1.32 15.47
CA SER A 179 -15.71 1.54 16.91
C SER A 179 -15.80 3.02 17.29
N ALA A 180 -15.17 3.92 16.51
CA ALA A 180 -15.19 5.36 16.76
C ALA A 180 -16.57 6.00 16.53
N ILE A 181 -17.40 5.45 15.65
CA ILE A 181 -18.79 5.94 15.40
C ILE A 181 -19.74 5.57 16.55
N ARG A 182 -19.40 4.55 17.36
CA ARG A 182 -20.24 4.05 18.46
C ARG A 182 -19.92 4.70 19.81
N ALA A 183 -18.84 5.43 19.91
CA ALA A 183 -18.41 6.14 21.12
C ALA A 183 -18.92 7.58 21.12
#